data_9d396c59fa22fecbca9296427cb27ab9
#
_entry.id   9d396c59fa22fecbca9296427cb27ab9
#
_cell.length_a   1.000
_cell.length_b   1.000
_cell.length_c   1.000
_cell.angle_alpha   90.00
_cell.angle_beta   90.00
_cell.angle_gamma   90.00
#
_symmetry.space_group_name_H-M   'P 1'
#
loop_
_entity.id
_entity.type
_entity.pdbx_description
1 polymer ?
#
loop_
_entity_poly.entity_id
_entity_poly.type
_entity_poly.pdbx_seq_one_letter_code
_entity_poly.pdbx_strand_id
1 'polypeptide(L)'
;MPNKVKINLEKVSRVFAGPSGERIEALRDVSLEVEEAYTPEGRDVGEFRVLLGPSGCGKSTILRLIAGLDFPDSGKVEVNGKTVEGPGRDRGMVFQKYTSFPWLNVADNIAYGLTIQGAPAAQKKETVAKLVEAVGLSGFEKSYPDRLSGGMQQRVAIARTLAVRPEVILMDEPFGALDAQTRGDMQALLLHIWDETACTVLFVTHDVEEAVYLADRIFILSARPGTIVEDVPVALGRPRDPAMKQTKEFHDLQDYVLACLRRAPGTGHVRVGV
;
A
#
# COMPACT_ATOMS: atom_id res chain seq x y z
N MET A 1 6.80 1.01 26.27
CA MET A 1 7.57 2.12 25.64
C MET A 1 6.57 2.92 24.83
N PRO A 2 6.70 4.25 24.64
CA PRO A 2 5.83 4.96 23.72
C PRO A 2 5.99 4.34 22.33
N ASN A 3 4.87 4.12 21.62
CA ASN A 3 4.88 3.63 20.25
C ASN A 3 5.73 4.59 19.40
N LYS A 4 6.63 4.06 18.62
CA LYS A 4 7.45 4.87 17.72
C LYS A 4 6.64 5.12 16.46
N VAL A 5 6.54 6.39 16.06
CA VAL A 5 5.83 6.77 14.84
C VAL A 5 6.68 6.40 13.62
N LYS A 6 6.12 5.58 12.75
CA LYS A 6 6.76 5.10 11.52
C LYS A 6 6.57 6.07 10.36
N ILE A 7 5.34 6.58 10.20
CA ILE A 7 4.96 7.58 9.20
C ILE A 7 4.19 8.68 9.90
N ASN A 8 4.57 9.94 9.68
CA ASN A 8 3.88 11.11 10.19
C ASN A 8 3.65 12.14 9.08
N LEU A 9 2.40 12.53 8.90
CA LEU A 9 2.01 13.70 8.12
C LEU A 9 1.40 14.72 9.08
N GLU A 10 1.91 15.95 9.06
CA GLU A 10 1.43 17.04 9.89
C GLU A 10 0.96 18.20 9.00
N LYS A 11 -0.36 18.45 8.96
CA LYS A 11 -1.03 19.55 8.23
C LYS A 11 -0.56 19.68 6.78
N VAL A 12 -0.43 18.55 6.09
CA VAL A 12 0.09 18.47 4.73
C VAL A 12 -0.96 18.95 3.74
N SER A 13 -0.59 19.94 2.91
CA SER A 13 -1.39 20.42 1.79
C SER A 13 -0.62 20.32 0.48
N ARG A 14 -1.34 20.03 -0.60
CA ARG A 14 -0.75 19.92 -1.94
C ARG A 14 -1.69 20.44 -3.03
N VAL A 15 -1.17 21.33 -3.88
CA VAL A 15 -1.88 21.96 -5.01
C VAL A 15 -1.13 21.65 -6.30
N PHE A 16 -1.85 21.28 -7.33
CA PHE A 16 -1.32 21.09 -8.68
C PHE A 16 -1.83 22.19 -9.62
N ALA A 17 -1.08 22.47 -10.67
CA ALA A 17 -1.57 23.23 -11.80
C ALA A 17 -2.39 22.31 -12.72
N GLY A 18 -3.63 22.65 -12.99
CA GLY A 18 -4.45 21.95 -13.97
C GLY A 18 -4.04 22.30 -15.42
N PRO A 19 -4.60 21.60 -16.42
CA PRO A 19 -4.26 21.78 -17.83
C PRO A 19 -4.48 23.21 -18.35
N SER A 20 -5.46 23.93 -17.79
CA SER A 20 -5.80 25.33 -18.16
C SER A 20 -5.14 26.35 -17.21
N GLY A 21 -4.20 25.91 -16.35
CA GLY A 21 -3.53 26.78 -15.38
C GLY A 21 -4.32 27.01 -14.09
N GLU A 22 -5.49 26.37 -13.93
CA GLU A 22 -6.28 26.44 -12.69
C GLU A 22 -5.54 25.73 -11.54
N ARG A 23 -5.76 26.21 -10.31
CA ARG A 23 -5.22 25.58 -9.11
C ARG A 23 -6.11 24.43 -8.68
N ILE A 24 -5.56 23.22 -8.67
CA ILE A 24 -6.23 22.01 -8.22
C ILE A 24 -5.69 21.63 -6.84
N GLU A 25 -6.44 21.94 -5.79
CA GLU A 25 -6.08 21.52 -4.43
C GLU A 25 -6.37 20.03 -4.26
N ALA A 26 -5.32 19.23 -4.22
CA ALA A 26 -5.43 17.78 -4.09
C ALA A 26 -5.59 17.35 -2.63
N LEU A 27 -4.83 17.98 -1.72
CA LEU A 27 -4.84 17.72 -0.28
C LEU A 27 -4.93 19.03 0.49
N ARG A 28 -5.67 19.01 1.62
CA ARG A 28 -5.80 20.14 2.53
C ARG A 28 -5.64 19.68 3.97
N ASP A 29 -4.63 20.21 4.66
CA ASP A 29 -4.36 20.02 6.09
C ASP A 29 -4.44 18.55 6.54
N VAL A 30 -3.90 17.64 5.71
CA VAL A 30 -3.90 16.20 6.00
C VAL A 30 -2.92 15.91 7.14
N SER A 31 -3.45 15.32 8.21
CA SER A 31 -2.64 14.82 9.32
C SER A 31 -2.99 13.35 9.54
N LEU A 32 -1.98 12.49 9.59
CA LEU A 32 -2.11 11.08 9.93
C LEU A 32 -0.80 10.56 10.54
N GLU A 33 -0.94 9.58 11.41
CA GLU A 33 0.19 8.87 12.03
C GLU A 33 0.01 7.37 11.84
N VAL A 34 1.11 6.70 11.50
CA VAL A 34 1.22 5.24 11.50
C VAL A 34 2.28 4.87 12.51
N GLU A 35 1.87 4.18 13.55
CA GLU A 35 2.75 3.75 14.63
C GLU A 35 3.35 2.37 14.35
N GLU A 36 4.46 2.05 15.00
CA GLU A 36 4.97 0.68 15.05
C GLU A 36 4.04 -0.17 15.91
N ALA A 37 3.64 -1.34 15.41
CA ALA A 37 2.89 -2.31 16.19
C ALA A 37 3.86 -3.34 16.80
N TYR A 38 3.60 -3.74 18.05
CA TYR A 38 4.43 -4.71 18.76
C TYR A 38 3.58 -5.85 19.30
N THR A 39 4.12 -7.07 19.27
CA THR A 39 3.54 -8.19 20.03
C THR A 39 3.69 -7.93 21.53
N PRO A 40 2.93 -8.65 22.40
CA PRO A 40 3.12 -8.58 23.84
C PRO A 40 4.57 -8.86 24.28
N GLU A 41 5.32 -9.66 23.51
CA GLU A 41 6.72 -10.00 23.74
C GLU A 41 7.69 -8.92 23.22
N GLY A 42 7.17 -7.80 22.65
CA GLY A 42 7.96 -6.67 22.17
C GLY A 42 8.58 -6.86 20.78
N ARG A 43 8.08 -7.82 19.96
CA ARG A 43 8.49 -7.99 18.58
C ARG A 43 7.72 -7.00 17.69
N ASP A 44 8.43 -6.26 16.85
CA ASP A 44 7.82 -5.42 15.78
C ASP A 44 7.09 -6.35 14.78
N VAL A 45 5.83 -6.08 14.56
CA VAL A 45 4.99 -6.85 13.62
C VAL A 45 4.53 -6.02 12.43
N GLY A 46 4.92 -4.75 12.38
CA GLY A 46 4.40 -3.81 11.40
C GLY A 46 2.91 -3.56 11.56
N GLU A 47 2.36 -2.66 10.80
CA GLU A 47 0.92 -2.37 10.77
C GLU A 47 0.43 -2.28 9.33
N PHE A 48 -0.73 -2.88 9.06
CA PHE A 48 -1.37 -2.79 7.75
C PHE A 48 -2.42 -1.67 7.77
N ARG A 49 -2.06 -0.51 7.24
CA ARG A 49 -2.93 0.66 7.14
C ARG A 49 -3.50 0.81 5.74
N VAL A 50 -4.76 1.20 5.66
CA VAL A 50 -5.42 1.46 4.37
C VAL A 50 -5.87 2.91 4.28
N LEU A 51 -5.58 3.56 3.15
CA LEU A 51 -6.17 4.82 2.74
C LEU A 51 -7.35 4.53 1.82
N LEU A 52 -8.55 4.79 2.28
CA LEU A 52 -9.79 4.55 1.56
C LEU A 52 -10.46 5.87 1.19
N GLY A 53 -10.98 5.97 -0.02
CA GLY A 53 -11.71 7.16 -0.46
C GLY A 53 -12.02 7.14 -1.95
N PRO A 54 -12.83 8.09 -2.44
CA PRO A 54 -13.24 8.14 -3.85
C PRO A 54 -12.05 8.38 -4.78
N SER A 55 -12.22 8.03 -6.06
CA SER A 55 -11.19 8.29 -7.07
C SER A 55 -10.87 9.79 -7.17
N GLY A 56 -9.57 10.11 -7.25
CA GLY A 56 -9.11 11.49 -7.37
C GLY A 56 -9.14 12.32 -6.07
N CYS A 57 -9.39 11.72 -4.90
CA CYS A 57 -9.39 12.43 -3.62
C CYS A 57 -7.98 12.72 -3.04
N GLY A 58 -6.90 12.26 -3.69
CA GLY A 58 -5.53 12.54 -3.25
C GLY A 58 -4.78 11.38 -2.59
N LYS A 59 -5.32 10.16 -2.54
CA LYS A 59 -4.65 8.97 -1.96
C LYS A 59 -3.27 8.71 -2.55
N SER A 60 -3.17 8.64 -3.87
CA SER A 60 -1.88 8.46 -4.57
C SER A 60 -0.92 9.64 -4.33
N THR A 61 -1.46 10.85 -4.12
CA THR A 61 -0.64 12.02 -3.76
C THR A 61 -0.02 11.81 -2.38
N ILE A 62 -0.78 11.34 -1.38
CA ILE A 62 -0.24 11.01 -0.05
C ILE A 62 0.89 9.99 -0.17
N LEU A 63 0.67 8.88 -0.92
CA LEU A 63 1.72 7.87 -1.12
C LEU A 63 2.97 8.46 -1.77
N ARG A 64 2.82 9.32 -2.78
CA ARG A 64 3.95 9.94 -3.48
C ARG A 64 4.74 10.89 -2.59
N LEU A 65 4.08 11.63 -1.71
CA LEU A 65 4.72 12.47 -0.70
C LEU A 65 5.54 11.63 0.28
N ILE A 66 4.97 10.54 0.81
CA ILE A 66 5.68 9.63 1.72
C ILE A 66 6.85 8.94 0.99
N ALA A 67 6.67 8.55 -0.28
CA ALA A 67 7.73 7.96 -1.09
C ALA A 67 8.88 8.94 -1.40
N GLY A 68 8.67 10.24 -1.22
CA GLY A 68 9.61 11.29 -1.63
C GLY A 68 9.67 11.51 -3.14
N LEU A 69 8.60 11.13 -3.85
CA LEU A 69 8.44 11.36 -5.29
C LEU A 69 7.75 12.69 -5.61
N ASP A 70 7.22 13.33 -4.58
CA ASP A 70 6.60 14.65 -4.61
C ASP A 70 6.82 15.33 -3.25
N PHE A 71 6.56 16.64 -3.15
CA PHE A 71 6.76 17.42 -1.94
C PHE A 71 5.51 18.21 -1.59
N PRO A 72 5.20 18.39 -0.28
CA PRO A 72 4.07 19.20 0.13
C PRO A 72 4.32 20.68 -0.13
N ASP A 73 3.24 21.45 -0.40
CA ASP A 73 3.30 22.91 -0.46
C ASP A 73 3.30 23.53 0.94
N SER A 74 2.71 22.83 1.93
CA SER A 74 2.76 23.17 3.35
C SER A 74 2.65 21.91 4.21
N GLY A 75 3.04 22.03 5.48
CA GLY A 75 3.07 20.91 6.42
C GLY A 75 4.38 20.12 6.34
N LYS A 76 4.40 18.96 6.99
CA LYS A 76 5.61 18.13 7.15
C LYS A 76 5.27 16.66 6.89
N VAL A 77 6.19 15.96 6.22
CA VAL A 77 6.13 14.50 6.01
C VAL A 77 7.39 13.88 6.60
N GLU A 78 7.21 12.91 7.47
CA GLU A 78 8.30 12.19 8.12
C GLU A 78 8.12 10.68 7.98
N VAL A 79 9.25 9.98 7.84
CA VAL A 79 9.34 8.52 7.94
C VAL A 79 10.46 8.18 8.91
N ASN A 80 10.17 7.34 9.89
CA ASN A 80 11.09 6.99 10.98
C ASN A 80 11.64 8.23 11.72
N GLY A 81 10.81 9.27 11.92
CA GLY A 81 11.19 10.53 12.57
C GLY A 81 12.14 11.42 11.74
N LYS A 82 12.35 11.12 10.47
CA LYS A 82 13.16 11.92 9.54
C LYS A 82 12.27 12.56 8.48
N THR A 83 12.46 13.84 8.24
CA THR A 83 11.77 14.55 7.14
C THR A 83 12.10 13.90 5.81
N VAL A 84 11.08 13.72 4.98
CA VAL A 84 11.22 13.14 3.63
C VAL A 84 11.73 14.22 2.67
N GLU A 85 12.99 14.07 2.24
CA GLU A 85 13.66 14.97 1.28
C GLU A 85 13.84 14.35 -0.11
N GLY A 86 13.40 13.09 -0.28
CA GLY A 86 13.49 12.35 -1.55
C GLY A 86 13.23 10.87 -1.36
N PRO A 87 13.34 10.06 -2.42
CA PRO A 87 13.23 8.62 -2.34
C PRO A 87 14.26 8.02 -1.38
N GLY A 88 13.85 7.03 -0.58
CA GLY A 88 14.67 6.36 0.42
C GLY A 88 14.71 4.84 0.26
N ARG A 89 15.75 4.20 0.82
CA ARG A 89 15.88 2.73 0.83
C ARG A 89 15.00 2.06 1.89
N ASP A 90 14.57 2.84 2.87
CA ASP A 90 13.71 2.46 3.99
C ASP A 90 12.26 2.20 3.57
N ARG A 91 11.89 2.62 2.34
CA ARG A 91 10.54 2.50 1.81
C ARG A 91 10.51 2.04 0.36
N GLY A 92 9.59 1.12 0.07
CA GLY A 92 9.34 0.59 -1.26
C GLY A 92 7.97 1.04 -1.78
N MET A 93 7.81 1.17 -3.09
CA MET A 93 6.52 1.54 -3.71
C MET A 93 6.11 0.53 -4.77
N VAL A 94 4.87 0.05 -4.66
CA VAL A 94 4.16 -0.74 -5.66
C VAL A 94 3.11 0.15 -6.31
N PHE A 95 3.24 0.37 -7.62
CA PHE A 95 2.36 1.26 -8.38
C PHE A 95 1.13 0.52 -8.92
N GLN A 96 0.08 1.27 -9.24
CA GLN A 96 -1.14 0.78 -9.85
C GLN A 96 -0.90 0.12 -11.21
N LYS A 97 -0.03 0.73 -12.05
CA LYS A 97 0.40 0.14 -13.32
C LYS A 97 1.58 -0.79 -13.08
N TYR A 98 1.65 -1.86 -13.86
CA TYR A 98 2.78 -2.79 -13.79
C TYR A 98 4.09 -2.07 -14.14
N THR A 99 5.04 -2.12 -13.23
CA THR A 99 6.33 -1.40 -13.35
C THR A 99 7.51 -2.35 -13.48
N SER A 100 7.25 -3.61 -13.86
CA SER A 100 8.34 -4.56 -14.15
C SER A 100 9.21 -4.03 -15.29
N PHE A 101 10.52 -4.15 -15.15
CA PHE A 101 11.47 -3.75 -16.19
C PHE A 101 11.34 -4.72 -17.38
N PRO A 102 10.88 -4.26 -18.56
CA PRO A 102 10.57 -5.17 -19.68
C PRO A 102 11.79 -5.85 -20.28
N TRP A 103 12.99 -5.33 -20.05
CA TRP A 103 14.28 -5.89 -20.50
C TRP A 103 14.89 -6.86 -19.50
N LEU A 104 14.28 -7.09 -18.34
CA LEU A 104 14.72 -8.04 -17.33
C LEU A 104 13.71 -9.19 -17.20
N ASN A 105 14.19 -10.42 -17.00
CA ASN A 105 13.33 -11.54 -16.63
C ASN A 105 12.83 -11.42 -15.19
N VAL A 106 11.99 -12.35 -14.73
CA VAL A 106 11.41 -12.36 -13.37
C VAL A 106 12.51 -12.34 -12.31
N ALA A 107 13.49 -13.22 -12.41
CA ALA A 107 14.57 -13.33 -11.42
C ALA A 107 15.40 -12.05 -11.35
N ASP A 108 15.74 -11.47 -12.49
CA ASP A 108 16.54 -10.24 -12.57
C ASP A 108 15.73 -9.01 -12.12
N ASN A 109 14.41 -8.95 -12.38
CA ASN A 109 13.53 -7.94 -11.82
C ASN A 109 13.56 -7.96 -10.30
N ILE A 110 13.39 -9.14 -9.69
CA ILE A 110 13.40 -9.32 -8.23
C ILE A 110 14.78 -8.98 -7.66
N ALA A 111 15.86 -9.42 -8.31
CA ALA A 111 17.23 -9.16 -7.88
C ALA A 111 17.68 -7.70 -8.06
N TYR A 112 16.96 -6.88 -8.82
CA TYR A 112 17.43 -5.57 -9.27
C TYR A 112 17.87 -4.67 -8.11
N GLY A 113 17.01 -4.47 -7.10
CA GLY A 113 17.33 -3.64 -5.94
C GLY A 113 18.53 -4.17 -5.15
N LEU A 114 18.65 -5.48 -4.98
CA LEU A 114 19.82 -6.11 -4.34
C LEU A 114 21.09 -5.89 -5.15
N THR A 115 21.00 -5.84 -6.47
CA THR A 115 22.15 -5.56 -7.35
C THR A 115 22.63 -4.13 -7.17
N ILE A 116 21.71 -3.16 -7.09
CA ILE A 116 22.04 -1.76 -6.80
C ILE A 116 22.66 -1.60 -5.41
N GLN A 117 22.24 -2.41 -4.44
CA GLN A 117 22.82 -2.42 -3.08
C GLN A 117 24.20 -3.11 -3.02
N GLY A 118 24.68 -3.73 -4.11
CA GLY A 118 25.93 -4.48 -4.14
C GLY A 118 25.89 -5.80 -3.37
N ALA A 119 24.71 -6.41 -3.20
CA ALA A 119 24.55 -7.66 -2.49
C ALA A 119 25.36 -8.81 -3.15
N PRO A 120 25.97 -9.71 -2.37
CA PRO A 120 26.68 -10.87 -2.88
C PRO A 120 25.80 -11.77 -3.76
N ALA A 121 26.39 -12.43 -4.77
CA ALA A 121 25.65 -13.29 -5.71
C ALA A 121 24.88 -14.41 -5.00
N ALA A 122 25.45 -15.01 -3.96
CA ALA A 122 24.81 -16.05 -3.17
C ALA A 122 23.55 -15.54 -2.47
N GLN A 123 23.61 -14.37 -1.83
CA GLN A 123 22.46 -13.73 -1.17
C GLN A 123 21.35 -13.39 -2.18
N LYS A 124 21.72 -12.84 -3.36
CA LYS A 124 20.75 -12.54 -4.42
C LYS A 124 20.02 -13.81 -4.85
N LYS A 125 20.78 -14.89 -5.14
CA LYS A 125 20.20 -16.16 -5.56
C LYS A 125 19.24 -16.74 -4.52
N GLU A 126 19.62 -16.74 -3.25
CA GLU A 126 18.79 -17.23 -2.15
C GLU A 126 17.51 -16.39 -1.99
N THR A 127 17.64 -15.06 -1.95
CA THR A 127 16.50 -14.15 -1.80
C THR A 127 15.52 -14.27 -2.97
N VAL A 128 16.04 -14.33 -4.21
CA VAL A 128 15.21 -14.51 -5.41
C VAL A 128 14.45 -15.83 -5.36
N ALA A 129 15.12 -16.93 -5.03
CA ALA A 129 14.47 -18.25 -4.96
C ALA A 129 13.33 -18.26 -3.94
N LYS A 130 13.56 -17.73 -2.73
CA LYS A 130 12.53 -17.61 -1.68
C LYS A 130 11.33 -16.76 -2.13
N LEU A 131 11.60 -15.60 -2.73
CA LEU A 131 10.53 -14.71 -3.15
C LEU A 131 9.76 -15.26 -4.37
N VAL A 132 10.42 -15.89 -5.33
CA VAL A 132 9.76 -16.55 -6.47
C VAL A 132 8.81 -17.64 -5.99
N GLU A 133 9.23 -18.44 -5.02
CA GLU A 133 8.39 -19.47 -4.39
C GLU A 133 7.22 -18.81 -3.62
N ALA A 134 7.51 -17.84 -2.76
CA ALA A 134 6.50 -17.15 -1.93
C ALA A 134 5.41 -16.47 -2.77
N VAL A 135 5.76 -15.87 -3.93
CA VAL A 135 4.77 -15.25 -4.82
C VAL A 135 4.18 -16.23 -5.85
N GLY A 136 4.49 -17.52 -5.79
CA GLY A 136 3.95 -18.55 -6.68
C GLY A 136 4.37 -18.37 -8.15
N LEU A 137 5.61 -17.98 -8.41
CA LEU A 137 6.18 -17.80 -9.74
C LEU A 137 7.27 -18.83 -10.08
N SER A 138 7.34 -19.96 -9.33
CA SER A 138 8.26 -21.07 -9.62
C SER A 138 8.06 -21.58 -11.04
N GLY A 139 9.16 -21.72 -11.78
CA GLY A 139 9.16 -22.10 -13.20
C GLY A 139 9.08 -20.94 -14.18
N PHE A 140 8.84 -19.71 -13.69
CA PHE A 140 8.77 -18.49 -14.52
C PHE A 140 9.99 -17.57 -14.34
N GLU A 141 11.04 -18.00 -13.64
CA GLU A 141 12.22 -17.20 -13.29
C GLU A 141 12.87 -16.54 -14.50
N LYS A 142 12.88 -17.24 -15.64
CA LYS A 142 13.49 -16.80 -16.90
C LYS A 142 12.50 -16.09 -17.83
N SER A 143 11.23 -16.02 -17.48
CA SER A 143 10.19 -15.38 -18.29
C SER A 143 10.33 -13.85 -18.23
N TYR A 144 10.05 -13.19 -19.35
CA TYR A 144 10.01 -11.72 -19.44
C TYR A 144 8.59 -11.20 -19.18
N PRO A 145 8.42 -9.94 -18.74
CA PRO A 145 7.12 -9.37 -18.38
C PRO A 145 6.04 -9.47 -19.46
N ASP A 146 6.40 -9.40 -20.74
CA ASP A 146 5.49 -9.51 -21.88
C ASP A 146 4.83 -10.90 -22.02
N ARG A 147 5.40 -11.92 -21.36
CA ARG A 147 4.88 -13.29 -21.34
C ARG A 147 4.10 -13.63 -20.07
N LEU A 148 3.88 -12.65 -19.19
CA LEU A 148 3.21 -12.83 -17.92
C LEU A 148 1.80 -12.22 -17.94
N SER A 149 0.85 -12.86 -17.25
CA SER A 149 -0.45 -12.24 -16.98
C SER A 149 -0.29 -11.00 -16.09
N GLY A 150 -1.31 -10.14 -16.05
CA GLY A 150 -1.31 -8.95 -15.19
C GLY A 150 -1.08 -9.30 -13.71
N GLY A 151 -1.74 -10.34 -13.20
CA GLY A 151 -1.52 -10.82 -11.84
C GLY A 151 -0.09 -11.31 -11.59
N MET A 152 0.52 -12.01 -12.56
CA MET A 152 1.92 -12.42 -12.46
C MET A 152 2.89 -11.22 -12.46
N GLN A 153 2.64 -10.21 -13.30
CA GLN A 153 3.44 -8.98 -13.29
C GLN A 153 3.34 -8.24 -11.95
N GLN A 154 2.15 -8.24 -11.33
CA GLN A 154 1.95 -7.65 -10.01
C GLN A 154 2.72 -8.42 -8.92
N ARG A 155 2.73 -9.77 -8.98
CA ARG A 155 3.54 -10.60 -8.09
C ARG A 155 5.03 -10.30 -8.23
N VAL A 156 5.52 -10.08 -9.44
CA VAL A 156 6.91 -9.65 -9.68
C VAL A 156 7.19 -8.29 -9.04
N ALA A 157 6.29 -7.31 -9.18
CA ALA A 157 6.45 -5.98 -8.60
C ALA A 157 6.49 -6.02 -7.06
N ILE A 158 5.62 -6.82 -6.44
CA ILE A 158 5.60 -7.05 -4.99
C ILE A 158 6.91 -7.71 -4.55
N ALA A 159 7.31 -8.82 -5.18
CA ALA A 159 8.54 -9.55 -4.85
C ALA A 159 9.80 -8.66 -5.00
N ARG A 160 9.88 -7.86 -6.07
CA ARG A 160 10.97 -6.90 -6.27
C ARG A 160 11.05 -5.88 -5.14
N THR A 161 9.89 -5.38 -4.69
CA THR A 161 9.83 -4.40 -3.60
C THR A 161 10.26 -5.03 -2.27
N LEU A 162 9.83 -6.25 -1.99
CA LEU A 162 10.19 -7.01 -0.78
C LEU A 162 11.65 -7.45 -0.74
N ALA A 163 12.28 -7.67 -1.90
CA ALA A 163 13.66 -8.17 -1.99
C ALA A 163 14.67 -7.29 -1.25
N VAL A 164 14.45 -5.99 -1.22
CA VAL A 164 15.33 -5.03 -0.54
C VAL A 164 15.00 -4.84 0.96
N ARG A 165 13.97 -5.54 1.47
CA ARG A 165 13.51 -5.50 2.86
C ARG A 165 13.25 -4.06 3.36
N PRO A 166 12.35 -3.32 2.73
CA PRO A 166 12.01 -1.99 3.19
C PRO A 166 11.29 -2.06 4.53
N GLU A 167 11.39 -1.00 5.33
CA GLU A 167 10.64 -0.88 6.58
C GLU A 167 9.18 -0.48 6.34
N VAL A 168 8.94 0.27 5.24
CA VAL A 168 7.62 0.73 4.83
C VAL A 168 7.36 0.31 3.38
N ILE A 169 6.18 -0.25 3.11
CA ILE A 169 5.70 -0.55 1.76
C ILE A 169 4.48 0.31 1.46
N LEU A 170 4.55 1.06 0.37
CA LEU A 170 3.50 1.92 -0.15
C LEU A 170 2.88 1.24 -1.36
N MET A 171 1.55 1.00 -1.35
CA MET A 171 0.85 0.30 -2.43
C MET A 171 -0.28 1.14 -2.97
N ASP A 172 -0.20 1.54 -4.24
CA ASP A 172 -1.17 2.40 -4.91
C ASP A 172 -2.12 1.56 -5.79
N GLU A 173 -3.31 1.25 -5.27
CA GLU A 173 -4.35 0.42 -5.93
C GLU A 173 -3.79 -0.83 -6.65
N PRO A 174 -2.96 -1.66 -5.98
CA PRO A 174 -2.18 -2.69 -6.66
C PRO A 174 -3.02 -3.79 -7.31
N PHE A 175 -4.28 -3.92 -6.92
CA PHE A 175 -5.17 -4.98 -7.40
C PHE A 175 -6.32 -4.46 -8.29
N GLY A 176 -6.35 -3.15 -8.58
CA GLY A 176 -7.45 -2.50 -9.32
C GLY A 176 -7.68 -3.03 -10.75
N ALA A 177 -6.64 -3.57 -11.39
CA ALA A 177 -6.72 -4.12 -12.75
C ALA A 177 -6.97 -5.65 -12.80
N LEU A 178 -7.12 -6.31 -11.64
CA LEU A 178 -7.28 -7.77 -11.56
C LEU A 178 -8.77 -8.16 -11.53
N ASP A 179 -9.08 -9.31 -12.13
CA ASP A 179 -10.38 -9.94 -11.95
C ASP A 179 -10.60 -10.38 -10.48
N ALA A 180 -11.85 -10.66 -10.12
CA ALA A 180 -12.23 -10.91 -8.73
C ALA A 180 -11.52 -12.12 -8.10
N GLN A 181 -11.33 -13.21 -8.85
CA GLN A 181 -10.66 -14.41 -8.34
C GLN A 181 -9.17 -14.14 -8.12
N THR A 182 -8.48 -13.63 -9.13
CA THR A 182 -7.06 -13.27 -9.05
C THR A 182 -6.80 -12.25 -7.94
N ARG A 183 -7.73 -11.29 -7.74
CA ARG A 183 -7.65 -10.31 -6.65
C ARG A 183 -7.70 -10.98 -5.29
N GLY A 184 -8.64 -11.91 -5.07
CA GLY A 184 -8.73 -12.67 -3.81
C GLY A 184 -7.45 -13.45 -3.50
N ASP A 185 -6.90 -14.14 -4.51
CA ASP A 185 -5.65 -14.87 -4.37
C ASP A 185 -4.47 -13.93 -4.04
N MET A 186 -4.44 -12.74 -4.66
CA MET A 186 -3.40 -11.75 -4.40
C MET A 186 -3.51 -11.10 -3.01
N GLN A 187 -4.73 -10.88 -2.51
CA GLN A 187 -4.96 -10.40 -1.15
C GLN A 187 -4.46 -11.41 -0.12
N ALA A 188 -4.82 -12.69 -0.28
CA ALA A 188 -4.35 -13.75 0.61
C ALA A 188 -2.82 -13.90 0.57
N LEU A 189 -2.23 -13.89 -0.63
CA LEU A 189 -0.79 -13.93 -0.82
C LEU A 189 -0.08 -12.73 -0.13
N LEU A 190 -0.60 -11.53 -0.32
CA LEU A 190 -0.02 -10.32 0.29
C LEU A 190 -0.03 -10.40 1.82
N LEU A 191 -1.14 -10.84 2.41
CA LEU A 191 -1.24 -11.02 3.87
C LEU A 191 -0.27 -12.07 4.38
N HIS A 192 -0.15 -13.22 3.70
CA HIS A 192 0.81 -14.26 4.07
C HIS A 192 2.25 -13.75 4.08
N ILE A 193 2.66 -13.04 3.02
CA ILE A 193 4.00 -12.47 2.93
C ILE A 193 4.21 -11.36 3.98
N TRP A 194 3.18 -10.55 4.23
CA TRP A 194 3.24 -9.49 5.22
C TRP A 194 3.43 -10.04 6.65
N ASP A 195 2.71 -11.12 7.01
CA ASP A 195 2.86 -11.79 8.30
C ASP A 195 4.32 -12.29 8.56
N GLU A 196 5.05 -12.63 7.47
CA GLU A 196 6.45 -13.06 7.57
C GLU A 196 7.46 -11.90 7.63
N THR A 197 7.12 -10.72 7.11
CA THR A 197 8.08 -9.64 6.89
C THR A 197 8.08 -8.58 7.97
N ALA A 198 7.01 -8.47 8.78
CA ALA A 198 6.85 -7.48 9.84
C ALA A 198 7.08 -6.02 9.38
N CYS A 199 6.83 -5.71 8.09
CA CYS A 199 6.96 -4.35 7.57
C CYS A 199 5.64 -3.57 7.72
N THR A 200 5.72 -2.26 7.87
CA THR A 200 4.54 -1.40 7.82
C THR A 200 4.05 -1.25 6.38
N VAL A 201 2.76 -1.48 6.15
CA VAL A 201 2.14 -1.31 4.83
C VAL A 201 1.15 -0.14 4.87
N LEU A 202 1.27 0.77 3.92
CA LEU A 202 0.25 1.77 3.62
C LEU A 202 -0.34 1.48 2.23
N PHE A 203 -1.55 1.00 2.22
CA PHE A 203 -2.25 0.50 1.05
C PHE A 203 -3.36 1.46 0.63
N VAL A 204 -3.43 1.80 -0.64
CA VAL A 204 -4.47 2.65 -1.22
C VAL A 204 -5.46 1.80 -1.97
N THR A 205 -6.74 2.01 -1.69
CA THR A 205 -7.85 1.41 -2.45
C THR A 205 -9.08 2.32 -2.45
N HIS A 206 -10.03 2.03 -3.32
CA HIS A 206 -11.39 2.58 -3.30
C HIS A 206 -12.44 1.49 -2.98
N ASP A 207 -12.00 0.26 -2.76
CA ASP A 207 -12.84 -0.89 -2.46
C ASP A 207 -12.94 -1.10 -0.94
N VAL A 208 -14.18 -1.08 -0.42
CA VAL A 208 -14.44 -1.20 1.03
C VAL A 208 -14.18 -2.61 1.52
N GLU A 209 -14.53 -3.64 0.74
CA GLU A 209 -14.29 -5.03 1.11
C GLU A 209 -12.79 -5.28 1.27
N GLU A 210 -12.01 -4.80 0.30
CA GLU A 210 -10.55 -4.89 0.33
C GLU A 210 -9.96 -4.18 1.54
N ALA A 211 -10.42 -2.95 1.83
CA ALA A 211 -9.97 -2.19 2.99
C ALA A 211 -10.24 -2.91 4.31
N VAL A 212 -11.46 -3.42 4.51
CA VAL A 212 -11.84 -4.16 5.72
C VAL A 212 -11.10 -5.48 5.85
N TYR A 213 -10.87 -6.19 4.72
CA TYR A 213 -10.18 -7.48 4.73
C TYR A 213 -8.70 -7.36 5.06
N LEU A 214 -8.02 -6.32 4.55
CA LEU A 214 -6.56 -6.20 4.68
C LEU A 214 -6.12 -5.44 5.93
N ALA A 215 -6.84 -4.38 6.31
CA ALA A 215 -6.35 -3.38 7.26
C ALA A 215 -6.38 -3.83 8.72
N ASP A 216 -5.48 -3.25 9.52
CA ASP A 216 -5.61 -3.14 10.97
C ASP A 216 -6.35 -1.82 11.33
N ARG A 217 -6.16 -0.78 10.50
CA ARG A 217 -6.91 0.49 10.60
C ARG A 217 -7.10 1.09 9.20
N ILE A 218 -8.20 1.85 9.03
CA ILE A 218 -8.58 2.47 7.76
C ILE A 218 -8.68 3.98 7.95
N PHE A 219 -7.86 4.74 7.23
CA PHE A 219 -8.03 6.19 7.09
C PHE A 219 -9.02 6.46 5.95
N ILE A 220 -10.13 7.11 6.28
CA ILE A 220 -11.14 7.49 5.29
C ILE A 220 -10.89 8.92 4.85
N LEU A 221 -10.78 9.13 3.54
CA LEU A 221 -10.57 10.44 2.93
C LEU A 221 -11.89 11.00 2.38
N SER A 222 -12.05 12.34 2.53
CA SER A 222 -13.08 13.10 1.82
C SER A 222 -12.84 13.09 0.30
N ALA A 223 -13.84 13.53 -0.47
CA ALA A 223 -13.60 13.94 -1.86
C ALA A 223 -12.66 15.18 -1.89
N ARG A 224 -12.19 15.51 -3.09
CA ARG A 224 -11.24 16.62 -3.30
C ARG A 224 -11.77 17.96 -2.80
N PRO A 225 -10.97 18.74 -2.03
CA PRO A 225 -9.62 18.41 -1.54
C PRO A 225 -9.65 17.31 -0.48
N GLY A 226 -8.71 16.34 -0.61
CA GLY A 226 -8.62 15.24 0.33
C GLY A 226 -8.24 15.71 1.73
N THR A 227 -9.05 15.29 2.70
CA THR A 227 -8.76 15.42 4.15
C THR A 227 -9.05 14.09 4.81
N ILE A 228 -8.39 13.77 5.92
CA ILE A 228 -8.77 12.61 6.74
C ILE A 228 -10.04 12.96 7.50
N VAL A 229 -11.09 12.17 7.29
CA VAL A 229 -12.38 12.37 7.96
C VAL A 229 -12.64 11.38 9.08
N GLU A 230 -12.01 10.22 9.02
CA GLU A 230 -12.16 9.17 10.04
C GLU A 230 -10.92 8.27 10.05
N ASP A 231 -10.56 7.75 11.21
CA ASP A 231 -9.57 6.68 11.42
C ASP A 231 -10.25 5.50 12.11
N VAL A 232 -10.58 4.47 11.33
CA VAL A 232 -11.41 3.34 11.76
C VAL A 232 -10.53 2.15 12.14
N PRO A 233 -10.56 1.68 13.41
CA PRO A 233 -9.90 0.43 13.78
C PRO A 233 -10.66 -0.78 13.22
N VAL A 234 -9.93 -1.76 12.70
CA VAL A 234 -10.48 -3.02 12.18
C VAL A 234 -10.26 -4.12 13.23
N ALA A 235 -11.24 -4.31 14.10
CA ALA A 235 -11.17 -5.27 15.22
C ALA A 235 -11.44 -6.72 14.77
N LEU A 236 -10.95 -7.13 13.60
CA LEU A 236 -11.02 -8.50 13.11
C LEU A 236 -9.72 -9.24 13.46
N GLY A 237 -9.82 -10.53 13.82
CA GLY A 237 -8.66 -11.34 14.19
C GLY A 237 -7.66 -11.58 13.07
N ARG A 238 -6.41 -11.89 13.41
CA ARG A 238 -5.39 -12.39 12.48
C ARG A 238 -5.01 -13.83 12.86
N PRO A 239 -4.61 -14.68 11.90
CA PRO A 239 -4.52 -14.43 10.46
C PRO A 239 -5.89 -14.24 9.81
N ARG A 240 -5.94 -13.45 8.70
CA ARG A 240 -7.16 -13.21 7.95
C ARG A 240 -7.48 -14.42 7.06
N ASP A 241 -8.59 -15.09 7.34
CA ASP A 241 -9.11 -16.18 6.49
C ASP A 241 -10.13 -15.62 5.49
N PRO A 242 -10.11 -16.02 4.21
CA PRO A 242 -11.15 -15.62 3.24
C PRO A 242 -12.58 -15.88 3.70
N ALA A 243 -12.82 -16.96 4.49
CA ALA A 243 -14.14 -17.26 5.04
C ALA A 243 -14.66 -16.16 5.99
N MET A 244 -13.76 -15.34 6.56
CA MET A 244 -14.12 -14.20 7.40
C MET A 244 -15.04 -13.21 6.69
N LYS A 245 -14.92 -13.07 5.36
CA LYS A 245 -15.77 -12.21 4.53
C LYS A 245 -17.26 -12.58 4.59
N GLN A 246 -17.60 -13.78 5.06
CA GLN A 246 -18.98 -14.25 5.24
C GLN A 246 -19.53 -14.01 6.65
N THR A 247 -18.71 -13.48 7.56
CA THR A 247 -19.14 -13.28 8.95
C THR A 247 -19.95 -12.00 9.11
N LYS A 248 -20.81 -11.98 10.15
CA LYS A 248 -21.61 -10.80 10.47
C LYS A 248 -20.71 -9.62 10.88
N GLU A 249 -19.66 -9.90 11.63
CA GLU A 249 -18.71 -8.88 12.10
C GLU A 249 -18.04 -8.17 10.93
N PHE A 250 -17.70 -8.91 9.87
CA PHE A 250 -17.13 -8.34 8.64
C PHE A 250 -18.14 -7.42 7.95
N HIS A 251 -19.39 -7.86 7.78
CA HIS A 251 -20.43 -7.07 7.13
C HIS A 251 -20.81 -5.84 7.95
N ASP A 252 -20.95 -5.96 9.27
CA ASP A 252 -21.23 -4.82 10.16
C ASP A 252 -20.14 -3.74 10.02
N LEU A 253 -18.87 -4.14 9.91
CA LEU A 253 -17.76 -3.22 9.73
C LEU A 253 -17.75 -2.60 8.31
N GLN A 254 -18.06 -3.38 7.27
CA GLN A 254 -18.23 -2.84 5.91
C GLN A 254 -19.32 -1.75 5.89
N ASP A 255 -20.46 -2.03 6.48
CA ASP A 255 -21.59 -1.08 6.54
C ASP A 255 -21.20 0.20 7.29
N TYR A 256 -20.46 0.07 8.39
CA TYR A 256 -19.93 1.22 9.12
C TYR A 256 -18.98 2.06 8.26
N VAL A 257 -18.00 1.44 7.61
CA VAL A 257 -17.03 2.13 6.74
C VAL A 257 -17.73 2.80 5.55
N LEU A 258 -18.72 2.13 4.93
CA LEU A 258 -19.56 2.70 3.88
C LEU A 258 -20.35 3.92 4.38
N ALA A 259 -20.90 3.87 5.59
CA ALA A 259 -21.61 4.99 6.19
C ALA A 259 -20.68 6.19 6.42
N CYS A 260 -19.43 5.97 6.88
CA CYS A 260 -18.43 7.01 7.03
C CYS A 260 -18.06 7.65 5.68
N LEU A 261 -17.84 6.84 4.63
CA LEU A 261 -17.58 7.34 3.27
C LEU A 261 -18.72 8.22 2.73
N ARG A 262 -19.99 7.83 2.96
CA ARG A 262 -21.15 8.60 2.50
C ARG A 262 -21.31 9.93 3.23
N ARG A 263 -20.88 10.02 4.50
CA ARG A 263 -20.91 11.25 5.32
C ARG A 263 -19.75 12.20 5.00
N ALA A 264 -18.69 11.69 4.37
CA ALA A 264 -17.52 12.48 4.03
C ALA A 264 -17.88 13.65 3.09
N PRO A 265 -17.39 14.87 3.33
CA PRO A 265 -17.69 16.04 2.50
C PRO A 265 -17.33 15.78 1.01
N GLY A 266 -18.19 16.24 0.10
CA GLY A 266 -17.96 16.16 -1.34
C GLY A 266 -18.26 14.80 -1.99
N THR A 267 -18.73 13.80 -1.24
CA THR A 267 -19.07 12.46 -1.78
C THR A 267 -20.49 12.37 -2.35
N GLY A 268 -21.12 13.48 -2.70
CA GLY A 268 -22.42 13.48 -3.36
C GLY A 268 -22.44 12.49 -4.55
N HIS A 269 -23.18 11.37 -4.41
CA HIS A 269 -23.39 10.33 -5.43
C HIS A 269 -22.13 9.49 -5.82
N VAL A 270 -21.45 8.91 -4.85
CA VAL A 270 -20.58 7.75 -5.16
C VAL A 270 -21.48 6.60 -5.61
N ARG A 271 -21.53 6.30 -6.92
CA ARG A 271 -22.07 5.05 -7.42
C ARG A 271 -21.13 3.96 -6.92
N VAL A 272 -21.56 3.24 -5.88
CA VAL A 272 -20.92 1.99 -5.47
C VAL A 272 -21.27 1.01 -6.59
N GLY A 273 -20.27 0.58 -7.36
CA GLY A 273 -20.43 -0.54 -8.29
C GLY A 273 -20.78 -1.77 -7.46
N VAL A 274 -21.97 -2.33 -7.70
CA VAL A 274 -22.42 -3.62 -7.19
C VAL A 274 -21.81 -4.70 -8.06
#